data_35a951ee321542358006846b37da2447
#
_entry.id   35a951ee321542358006846b37da2447
#
_cell.length_a   1.000
_cell.length_b   1.000
_cell.length_c   1.000
_cell.angle_alpha   90.00
_cell.angle_beta   90.00
_cell.angle_gamma   90.00
#
_symmetry.space_group_name_H-M   'P 1'
#
loop_
_entity.id
_entity.type
_entity.pdbx_description
1 polymer ?
#
loop_
_entity_poly.entity_id
_entity_poly.type
_entity_poly.pdbx_seq_one_letter_code
_entity_poly.pdbx_strand_id
1 'polypeptide(L)'
;MPVVATGFVDSLKLFCHRRVVIMLFLGFSAGIPLLLIFSSLSLWLREAGAERAAVTYFSWAALGYSFKFVWAPLVDQLPLPLLTRLLGRRRAWMLLAQLAIIVAIVGMAAIDPAASERSLVWMALAAVLLGFSSATQDIVIDAYRIESAEAELQAMMSATYIAGYRIGMLAAGAGSLFLADWFGTSTGAYSYQAWQWTYWAMAGAMLIGVITTLCIAEPRQSEARDSLVGNRDYLRFMMLFALSIGAFVCTFFYSGDIAESFKASLGASWMSPFLAAFLIEALRLVLALLVAWLVAMLLVRSGAVDYALVERSYLAPVRDFFSRYGWSLAWILLALIGVYRISDIVLGVISNVFYQDLGFSKSEIASVVKTFGLLMTIAGGFLGGLLAIRFGVMRILLLGAVLSAATNLLFMLLASIGYDMFWLYVIISADNLSAGIASAAFVAFLSSLTNVSFTAMQYAIFSSLMTLLPKLLGGYSGSMVDALGYPGFFMLTAILGLPVLLLIVVAARRFQIGEHSG
;
A
#
# COMPACT_ATOMS: atom_id res chain seq x y z
N MET A 1 -2.56 -32.24 -7.39
CA MET A 1 -3.70 -32.73 -6.59
C MET A 1 -4.22 -31.53 -5.81
N PRO A 2 -5.51 -31.21 -5.89
CA PRO A 2 -6.08 -30.15 -5.07
C PRO A 2 -5.94 -30.56 -3.60
N VAL A 3 -5.35 -29.68 -2.79
CA VAL A 3 -5.20 -29.90 -1.35
C VAL A 3 -6.51 -29.50 -0.68
N VAL A 4 -7.49 -30.39 -0.69
CA VAL A 4 -8.74 -30.19 0.04
C VAL A 4 -8.45 -30.43 1.51
N ALA A 5 -8.31 -29.35 2.28
CA ALA A 5 -8.15 -29.44 3.73
C ALA A 5 -9.50 -29.84 4.36
N THR A 6 -9.61 -31.09 4.77
CA THR A 6 -10.84 -31.66 5.36
C THR A 6 -10.95 -31.39 6.87
N GLY A 7 -9.89 -30.88 7.52
CA GLY A 7 -9.85 -30.63 8.95
C GLY A 7 -9.06 -29.36 9.34
N PHE A 8 -9.29 -28.85 10.57
CA PHE A 8 -8.58 -27.69 11.12
C PHE A 8 -7.06 -27.91 11.18
N VAL A 9 -6.63 -29.13 11.57
CA VAL A 9 -5.20 -29.51 11.66
C VAL A 9 -4.55 -29.52 10.27
N ASP A 10 -5.27 -29.97 9.25
CA ASP A 10 -4.74 -29.99 7.88
C ASP A 10 -4.62 -28.56 7.31
N SER A 11 -5.55 -27.69 7.65
CA SER A 11 -5.44 -26.27 7.32
C SER A 11 -4.24 -25.59 7.99
N LEU A 12 -3.90 -25.96 9.23
CA LEU A 12 -2.67 -25.46 9.90
C LEU A 12 -1.39 -25.94 9.24
N LYS A 13 -1.36 -27.18 8.74
CA LYS A 13 -0.18 -27.69 8.01
C LYS A 13 0.09 -26.92 6.72
N LEU A 14 -0.94 -26.30 6.11
CA LEU A 14 -0.77 -25.46 4.91
C LEU A 14 0.10 -24.22 5.16
N PHE A 15 0.18 -23.71 6.40
CA PHE A 15 1.10 -22.62 6.72
C PHE A 15 2.58 -23.04 6.58
N CYS A 16 2.89 -24.32 6.70
CA CYS A 16 4.23 -24.86 6.43
C CYS A 16 4.50 -25.12 4.95
N HIS A 17 3.51 -24.91 4.07
CA HIS A 17 3.69 -25.09 2.64
C HIS A 17 4.72 -24.08 2.10
N ARG A 18 5.70 -24.55 1.30
CA ARG A 18 6.82 -23.73 0.81
C ARG A 18 6.38 -22.39 0.20
N ARG A 19 5.31 -22.37 -0.60
CA ARG A 19 4.78 -21.14 -1.24
C ARG A 19 4.24 -20.15 -0.22
N VAL A 20 3.66 -20.64 0.88
CA VAL A 20 3.13 -19.81 1.97
C VAL A 20 4.27 -19.22 2.79
N VAL A 21 5.27 -20.04 3.17
CA VAL A 21 6.45 -19.57 3.92
C VAL A 21 7.26 -18.52 3.14
N ILE A 22 7.40 -18.68 1.83
CA ILE A 22 8.05 -17.69 0.95
C ILE A 22 7.40 -16.32 1.07
N MET A 23 6.07 -16.25 1.21
CA MET A 23 5.35 -14.99 1.36
C MET A 23 5.70 -14.22 2.64
N LEU A 24 6.14 -14.91 3.70
CA LEU A 24 6.62 -14.26 4.92
C LEU A 24 7.87 -13.40 4.63
N PHE A 25 8.85 -13.97 3.93
CA PHE A 25 10.10 -13.29 3.63
C PHE A 25 9.94 -12.21 2.55
N LEU A 26 9.11 -12.43 1.55
CA LEU A 26 8.77 -11.41 0.56
C LEU A 26 7.97 -10.27 1.21
N GLY A 27 7.03 -10.59 2.09
CA GLY A 27 6.29 -9.61 2.87
C GLY A 27 7.22 -8.79 3.77
N PHE A 28 8.17 -9.44 4.45
CA PHE A 28 9.17 -8.76 5.27
C PHE A 28 9.95 -7.72 4.46
N SER A 29 10.46 -8.08 3.29
CA SER A 29 11.18 -7.15 2.43
C SER A 29 10.30 -6.01 1.91
N ALA A 30 9.01 -6.27 1.66
CA ALA A 30 8.06 -5.25 1.21
C ALA A 30 7.68 -4.26 2.34
N GLY A 31 7.70 -4.70 3.60
CA GLY A 31 7.39 -3.87 4.76
C GLY A 31 8.48 -2.88 5.18
N ILE A 32 9.75 -3.15 4.86
CA ILE A 32 10.90 -2.32 5.27
C ILE A 32 10.83 -0.89 4.73
N PRO A 33 10.63 -0.63 3.42
CA PRO A 33 10.81 0.70 2.86
C PRO A 33 9.82 1.74 3.39
N LEU A 34 8.59 1.31 3.70
CA LEU A 34 7.50 2.24 4.05
C LEU A 34 7.85 3.11 5.26
N LEU A 35 8.28 2.51 6.36
CA LEU A 35 8.58 3.25 7.57
C LEU A 35 9.95 3.94 7.51
N LEU A 36 10.88 3.47 6.66
CA LEU A 36 12.12 4.20 6.40
C LEU A 36 11.87 5.53 5.69
N ILE A 37 10.85 5.61 4.80
CA ILE A 37 10.45 6.87 4.14
C ILE A 37 9.72 7.80 5.11
N PHE A 38 8.81 7.27 5.93
CA PHE A 38 7.95 8.11 6.77
C PHE A 38 8.52 8.36 8.15
N SER A 39 8.47 7.37 9.01
CA SER A 39 8.70 7.55 10.43
C SER A 39 10.18 7.74 10.75
N SER A 40 11.05 6.88 10.23
CA SER A 40 12.48 6.90 10.54
C SER A 40 13.18 8.09 9.90
N LEU A 41 12.88 8.36 8.61
CA LEU A 41 13.43 9.54 7.93
C LEU A 41 12.97 10.86 8.56
N SER A 42 11.70 10.96 8.94
CA SER A 42 11.18 12.17 9.59
C SER A 42 11.89 12.48 10.90
N LEU A 43 12.21 11.44 11.69
CA LEU A 43 12.97 11.62 12.92
C LEU A 43 14.42 11.98 12.64
N TRP A 44 15.07 11.32 11.69
CA TRP A 44 16.43 11.68 11.26
C TRP A 44 16.53 13.14 10.83
N LEU A 45 15.63 13.58 9.94
CA LEU A 45 15.59 14.96 9.46
C LEU A 45 15.38 15.97 10.61
N ARG A 46 14.53 15.63 11.57
CA ARG A 46 14.29 16.48 12.74
C ARG A 46 15.51 16.58 13.65
N GLU A 47 16.21 15.48 13.89
CA GLU A 47 17.46 15.48 14.66
C GLU A 47 18.57 16.26 13.93
N ALA A 48 18.59 16.19 12.60
CA ALA A 48 19.48 16.96 11.74
C ALA A 48 19.15 18.46 11.65
N GLY A 49 18.07 18.92 12.33
CA GLY A 49 17.67 20.32 12.35
C GLY A 49 16.83 20.78 11.16
N ALA A 50 16.34 19.87 10.33
CA ALA A 50 15.47 20.24 9.20
C ALA A 50 14.14 20.83 9.65
N GLU A 51 13.67 21.86 8.94
CA GLU A 51 12.39 22.52 9.21
C GLU A 51 11.21 21.56 9.00
N ARG A 52 10.13 21.74 9.78
CA ARG A 52 8.92 20.91 9.69
C ARG A 52 8.31 20.90 8.29
N ALA A 53 8.35 22.02 7.58
CA ALA A 53 7.85 22.13 6.21
C ALA A 53 8.63 21.21 5.26
N ALA A 54 9.96 21.19 5.35
CA ALA A 54 10.81 20.29 4.57
C ALA A 54 10.46 18.82 4.83
N VAL A 55 10.28 18.41 6.09
CA VAL A 55 9.90 17.04 6.46
C VAL A 55 8.57 16.62 5.81
N THR A 56 7.62 17.54 5.68
CA THR A 56 6.32 17.27 5.06
C THR A 56 6.45 16.94 3.56
N TYR A 57 7.38 17.57 2.84
CA TYR A 57 7.62 17.27 1.42
C TYR A 57 8.11 15.84 1.18
N PHE A 58 8.80 15.22 2.14
CA PHE A 58 9.24 13.84 2.03
C PHE A 58 8.08 12.83 2.04
N SER A 59 6.91 13.20 2.58
CA SER A 59 5.72 12.35 2.49
C SER A 59 5.27 12.11 1.04
N TRP A 60 5.66 12.98 0.12
CA TRP A 60 5.37 12.83 -1.32
C TRP A 60 6.13 11.67 -1.97
N ALA A 61 7.24 11.22 -1.39
CA ALA A 61 7.94 10.02 -1.84
C ALA A 61 7.02 8.77 -1.86
N ALA A 62 6.00 8.76 -1.00
CA ALA A 62 5.02 7.67 -0.95
C ALA A 62 3.85 7.79 -1.95
N LEU A 63 3.75 8.87 -2.72
CA LEU A 63 2.75 8.97 -3.78
C LEU A 63 2.89 7.84 -4.80
N GLY A 64 4.11 7.31 -4.99
CA GLY A 64 4.35 6.13 -5.80
C GLY A 64 3.38 4.99 -5.48
N TYR A 65 3.10 4.70 -4.22
CA TYR A 65 2.19 3.62 -3.83
C TYR A 65 0.73 3.82 -4.29
N SER A 66 0.28 5.07 -4.38
CA SER A 66 -1.09 5.38 -4.82
C SER A 66 -1.25 5.36 -6.34
N PHE A 67 -0.16 5.55 -7.08
CA PHE A 67 -0.15 5.62 -8.55
C PHE A 67 0.54 4.44 -9.21
N LYS A 68 0.85 3.38 -8.47
CA LYS A 68 1.59 2.22 -8.98
C LYS A 68 0.93 1.54 -10.20
N PHE A 69 -0.39 1.70 -10.38
CA PHE A 69 -1.11 1.22 -11.56
C PHE A 69 -0.65 1.87 -12.87
N VAL A 70 -0.04 3.06 -12.81
CA VAL A 70 0.44 3.76 -14.01
C VAL A 70 1.57 2.98 -14.69
N TRP A 71 2.48 2.38 -13.92
CA TRP A 71 3.61 1.61 -14.48
C TRP A 71 3.49 0.10 -14.28
N ALA A 72 2.44 -0.39 -13.65
CA ALA A 72 2.18 -1.82 -13.53
C ALA A 72 2.19 -2.56 -14.90
N PRO A 73 1.72 -1.95 -16.02
CA PRO A 73 1.84 -2.55 -17.33
C PRO A 73 3.27 -2.84 -17.78
N LEU A 74 4.26 -2.04 -17.32
CA LEU A 74 5.67 -2.33 -17.62
C LEU A 74 6.08 -3.67 -17.04
N VAL A 75 5.67 -3.93 -15.80
CA VAL A 75 5.95 -5.20 -15.09
C VAL A 75 5.23 -6.38 -15.73
N ASP A 76 4.03 -6.16 -16.30
CA ASP A 76 3.26 -7.20 -16.98
C ASP A 76 3.74 -7.50 -18.41
N GLN A 77 4.21 -6.50 -19.12
CA GLN A 77 4.45 -6.61 -20.58
C GLN A 77 5.94 -6.67 -20.94
N LEU A 78 6.81 -6.03 -20.18
CA LEU A 78 8.20 -5.85 -20.59
C LEU A 78 9.14 -6.89 -19.96
N PRO A 79 9.86 -7.68 -20.77
CA PRO A 79 10.98 -8.47 -20.31
C PRO A 79 12.19 -7.57 -20.01
N LEU A 80 12.91 -7.81 -18.93
CA LEU A 80 14.18 -7.15 -18.65
C LEU A 80 15.30 -7.85 -19.43
N PRO A 81 16.06 -7.13 -20.27
CA PRO A 81 17.17 -7.72 -21.01
C PRO A 81 18.12 -8.48 -20.06
N LEU A 82 18.59 -9.65 -20.47
CA LEU A 82 19.45 -10.57 -19.70
C LEU A 82 18.78 -11.18 -18.45
N LEU A 83 18.22 -10.38 -17.54
CA LEU A 83 17.66 -10.86 -16.28
C LEU A 83 16.45 -11.78 -16.48
N THR A 84 15.55 -11.43 -17.41
CA THR A 84 14.38 -12.29 -17.71
C THR A 84 14.79 -13.64 -18.28
N ARG A 85 15.85 -13.69 -19.09
CA ARG A 85 16.35 -14.97 -19.63
C ARG A 85 16.94 -15.88 -18.56
N LEU A 86 17.53 -15.30 -17.53
CA LEU A 86 18.19 -16.06 -16.46
C LEU A 86 17.23 -16.46 -15.33
N LEU A 87 16.29 -15.59 -14.99
CA LEU A 87 15.48 -15.72 -13.78
C LEU A 87 13.99 -15.91 -14.07
N GLY A 88 13.53 -15.61 -15.27
CA GLY A 88 12.12 -15.43 -15.57
C GLY A 88 11.67 -13.98 -15.31
N ARG A 89 10.47 -13.63 -15.78
CA ARG A 89 9.99 -12.24 -15.78
C ARG A 89 9.72 -11.70 -14.37
N ARG A 90 8.98 -12.43 -13.55
CA ARG A 90 8.60 -11.95 -12.21
C ARG A 90 9.80 -11.84 -11.29
N ARG A 91 10.67 -12.83 -11.29
CA ARG A 91 11.90 -12.80 -10.48
C ARG A 91 12.86 -11.71 -10.93
N ALA A 92 12.98 -11.47 -12.24
CA ALA A 92 13.84 -10.42 -12.78
C ALA A 92 13.38 -9.03 -12.32
N TRP A 93 12.10 -8.69 -12.45
CA TRP A 93 11.54 -7.43 -11.96
C TRP A 93 11.61 -7.29 -10.44
N MET A 94 11.38 -8.37 -9.70
CA MET A 94 11.49 -8.40 -8.24
C MET A 94 12.92 -8.10 -7.79
N LEU A 95 13.90 -8.76 -8.40
CA LEU A 95 15.31 -8.53 -8.12
C LEU A 95 15.72 -7.10 -8.45
N LEU A 96 15.32 -6.57 -9.60
CA LEU A 96 15.60 -5.19 -10.00
C LEU A 96 15.04 -4.19 -8.99
N ALA A 97 13.79 -4.37 -8.57
CA ALA A 97 13.16 -3.51 -7.58
C ALA A 97 13.86 -3.58 -6.22
N GLN A 98 14.22 -4.78 -5.76
CA GLN A 98 14.94 -4.99 -4.50
C GLN A 98 16.35 -4.38 -4.51
N LEU A 99 17.08 -4.51 -5.61
CA LEU A 99 18.39 -3.87 -5.76
C LEU A 99 18.25 -2.34 -5.81
N ALA A 100 17.23 -1.81 -6.49
CA ALA A 100 16.98 -0.38 -6.51
C ALA A 100 16.58 0.16 -5.11
N ILE A 101 15.84 -0.61 -4.31
CA ILE A 101 15.54 -0.29 -2.90
C ILE A 101 16.86 -0.22 -2.10
N ILE A 102 17.72 -1.21 -2.22
CA ILE A 102 19.02 -1.24 -1.52
C ILE A 102 19.86 -0.02 -1.92
N VAL A 103 19.95 0.27 -3.22
CA VAL A 103 20.69 1.44 -3.73
C VAL A 103 20.09 2.74 -3.18
N ALA A 104 18.77 2.86 -3.11
CA ALA A 104 18.12 4.03 -2.55
C ALA A 104 18.41 4.18 -1.05
N ILE A 105 18.32 3.11 -0.26
CA ILE A 105 18.62 3.14 1.18
C ILE A 105 20.10 3.49 1.43
N VAL A 106 21.02 2.89 0.67
CA VAL A 106 22.45 3.19 0.75
C VAL A 106 22.73 4.63 0.29
N GLY A 107 22.03 5.11 -0.74
CA GLY A 107 22.08 6.50 -1.19
C GLY A 107 21.64 7.47 -0.09
N MET A 108 20.54 7.18 0.59
CA MET A 108 20.10 7.97 1.76
C MET A 108 21.14 7.94 2.88
N ALA A 109 21.70 6.75 3.17
CA ALA A 109 22.76 6.59 4.18
C ALA A 109 24.04 7.39 3.86
N ALA A 110 24.31 7.64 2.60
CA ALA A 110 25.50 8.40 2.16
C ALA A 110 25.34 9.93 2.24
N ILE A 111 24.16 10.43 2.59
CA ILE A 111 23.82 11.85 2.59
C ILE A 111 23.61 12.32 4.04
N ASP A 112 24.40 13.31 4.48
CA ASP A 112 24.12 14.01 5.74
C ASP A 112 23.11 15.15 5.46
N PRO A 113 21.87 15.07 5.95
CA PRO A 113 20.87 16.11 5.74
C PRO A 113 21.21 17.44 6.44
N ALA A 114 22.09 17.43 7.45
CA ALA A 114 22.54 18.64 8.14
C ALA A 114 23.63 19.39 7.38
N ALA A 115 24.27 18.80 6.37
CA ALA A 115 25.45 19.38 5.72
C ALA A 115 25.12 20.59 4.83
N SER A 116 23.97 20.59 4.16
CA SER A 116 23.55 21.68 3.24
C SER A 116 22.10 21.53 2.78
N GLU A 117 21.52 22.60 2.25
CA GLU A 117 20.20 22.55 1.60
C GLU A 117 20.20 21.58 0.38
N ARG A 118 21.31 21.50 -0.36
CA ARG A 118 21.47 20.51 -1.44
C ARG A 118 21.38 19.08 -0.95
N SER A 119 21.87 18.80 0.24
CA SER A 119 21.78 17.46 0.85
C SER A 119 20.31 17.03 1.05
N LEU A 120 19.44 17.96 1.43
CA LEU A 120 18.00 17.69 1.55
C LEU A 120 17.38 17.34 0.20
N VAL A 121 17.79 18.00 -0.88
CA VAL A 121 17.31 17.68 -2.24
C VAL A 121 17.76 16.27 -2.67
N TRP A 122 19.02 15.92 -2.44
CA TRP A 122 19.52 14.57 -2.75
C TRP A 122 18.85 13.51 -1.88
N MET A 123 18.63 13.78 -0.61
CA MET A 123 17.87 12.91 0.29
C MET A 123 16.44 12.69 -0.22
N ALA A 124 15.77 13.76 -0.69
CA ALA A 124 14.43 13.68 -1.27
C ALA A 124 14.40 12.82 -2.54
N LEU A 125 15.38 12.99 -3.43
CA LEU A 125 15.49 12.16 -4.63
C LEU A 125 15.72 10.68 -4.29
N ALA A 126 16.57 10.38 -3.31
CA ALA A 126 16.80 9.02 -2.84
C ALA A 126 15.53 8.44 -2.19
N ALA A 127 14.78 9.22 -1.41
CA ALA A 127 13.50 8.81 -0.83
C ALA A 127 12.42 8.55 -1.91
N VAL A 128 12.36 9.37 -2.95
CA VAL A 128 11.47 9.15 -4.11
C VAL A 128 11.85 7.85 -4.85
N LEU A 129 13.15 7.62 -5.08
CA LEU A 129 13.63 6.36 -5.65
C LEU A 129 13.23 5.16 -4.79
N LEU A 130 13.38 5.28 -3.46
CA LEU A 130 12.97 4.25 -2.51
C LEU A 130 11.46 3.97 -2.62
N GLY A 131 10.62 5.00 -2.63
CA GLY A 131 9.17 4.88 -2.75
C GLY A 131 8.72 4.25 -4.06
N PHE A 132 9.30 4.68 -5.19
CA PHE A 132 9.01 4.12 -6.51
C PHE A 132 9.45 2.65 -6.62
N SER A 133 10.66 2.33 -6.17
CA SER A 133 11.20 0.97 -6.23
C SER A 133 10.41 0.02 -5.32
N SER A 134 10.00 0.48 -4.14
CA SER A 134 9.17 -0.30 -3.23
C SER A 134 7.76 -0.54 -3.78
N ALA A 135 7.11 0.47 -4.37
CA ALA A 135 5.84 0.30 -5.05
C ALA A 135 5.95 -0.67 -6.24
N THR A 136 7.08 -0.67 -6.94
CA THR A 136 7.38 -1.64 -8.01
C THR A 136 7.54 -3.05 -7.45
N GLN A 137 8.28 -3.20 -6.34
CA GLN A 137 8.39 -4.49 -5.64
C GLN A 137 7.02 -5.03 -5.23
N ASP A 138 6.13 -4.19 -4.68
CA ASP A 138 4.77 -4.58 -4.30
C ASP A 138 3.98 -5.11 -5.50
N ILE A 139 4.03 -4.41 -6.66
CA ILE A 139 3.37 -4.87 -7.89
C ILE A 139 3.82 -6.30 -8.26
N VAL A 140 5.14 -6.53 -8.22
CA VAL A 140 5.71 -7.82 -8.63
C VAL A 140 5.39 -8.93 -7.65
N ILE A 141 5.48 -8.66 -6.34
CA ILE A 141 5.17 -9.65 -5.29
C ILE A 141 3.69 -10.04 -5.36
N ASP A 142 2.80 -9.07 -5.53
CA ASP A 142 1.36 -9.32 -5.65
C ASP A 142 1.06 -10.19 -6.88
N ALA A 143 1.66 -9.87 -8.03
CA ALA A 143 1.53 -10.66 -9.25
C ALA A 143 2.12 -12.07 -9.08
N TYR A 144 3.31 -12.19 -8.50
CA TYR A 144 3.95 -13.46 -8.19
C TYR A 144 3.06 -14.33 -7.29
N ARG A 145 2.47 -13.74 -6.24
CA ARG A 145 1.57 -14.44 -5.32
C ARG A 145 0.37 -15.02 -6.03
N ILE A 146 -0.28 -14.23 -6.89
CA ILE A 146 -1.48 -14.65 -7.64
C ILE A 146 -1.14 -15.75 -8.64
N GLU A 147 -0.02 -15.63 -9.35
CA GLU A 147 0.41 -16.57 -10.39
C GLU A 147 1.01 -17.86 -9.83
N SER A 148 1.44 -17.88 -8.56
CA SER A 148 2.19 -18.99 -7.96
C SER A 148 1.32 -20.08 -7.36
N ALA A 149 0.04 -19.84 -7.09
CA ALA A 149 -0.80 -20.79 -6.38
C ALA A 149 -2.27 -20.75 -6.80
N GLU A 150 -2.93 -21.88 -6.60
CA GLU A 150 -4.36 -22.04 -6.78
C GLU A 150 -5.16 -21.25 -5.72
N ALA A 151 -6.45 -21.03 -5.98
CA ALA A 151 -7.31 -20.18 -5.15
C ALA A 151 -7.32 -20.58 -3.66
N GLU A 152 -7.21 -21.88 -3.37
CA GLU A 152 -7.24 -22.42 -2.01
C GLU A 152 -6.07 -21.93 -1.13
N LEU A 153 -4.88 -21.73 -1.72
CA LEU A 153 -3.71 -21.23 -1.00
C LEU A 153 -3.64 -19.71 -0.93
N GLN A 154 -4.40 -18.97 -1.75
CA GLN A 154 -4.31 -17.51 -1.84
C GLN A 154 -4.59 -16.81 -0.50
N ALA A 155 -5.56 -17.30 0.29
CA ALA A 155 -5.90 -16.72 1.59
C ALA A 155 -4.74 -16.88 2.60
N MET A 156 -4.09 -18.05 2.62
CA MET A 156 -2.93 -18.29 3.50
C MET A 156 -1.69 -17.53 3.05
N MET A 157 -1.42 -17.49 1.75
CA MET A 157 -0.33 -16.68 1.20
C MET A 157 -0.53 -15.21 1.50
N SER A 158 -1.77 -14.72 1.43
CA SER A 158 -2.11 -13.33 1.79
C SER A 158 -1.90 -13.06 3.28
N ALA A 159 -2.36 -13.95 4.16
CA ALA A 159 -2.17 -13.83 5.61
C ALA A 159 -0.69 -13.80 5.99
N THR A 160 0.11 -14.71 5.42
CA THR A 160 1.54 -14.83 5.69
C THR A 160 2.33 -13.64 5.11
N TYR A 161 1.93 -13.15 3.93
CA TYR A 161 2.48 -11.93 3.35
C TYR A 161 2.25 -10.71 4.25
N ILE A 162 1.01 -10.54 4.75
CA ILE A 162 0.66 -9.45 5.67
C ILE A 162 1.45 -9.55 6.98
N ALA A 163 1.61 -10.76 7.53
CA ALA A 163 2.43 -11.00 8.71
C ALA A 163 3.89 -10.57 8.47
N GLY A 164 4.50 -11.03 7.37
CA GLY A 164 5.84 -10.63 6.96
C GLY A 164 5.97 -9.12 6.80
N TYR A 165 5.01 -8.48 6.10
CA TYR A 165 4.96 -7.04 5.89
C TYR A 165 4.96 -6.27 7.22
N ARG A 166 4.15 -6.71 8.19
CA ARG A 166 4.10 -6.10 9.53
C ARG A 166 5.40 -6.27 10.32
N ILE A 167 6.04 -7.44 10.22
CA ILE A 167 7.36 -7.68 10.84
C ILE A 167 8.41 -6.76 10.20
N GLY A 168 8.42 -6.62 8.87
CA GLY A 168 9.29 -5.69 8.15
C GLY A 168 9.09 -4.23 8.56
N MET A 169 7.83 -3.79 8.70
CA MET A 169 7.50 -2.47 9.23
C MET A 169 8.03 -2.26 10.65
N LEU A 170 7.91 -3.27 11.52
CA LEU A 170 8.42 -3.17 12.90
C LEU A 170 9.95 -3.04 12.90
N ALA A 171 10.64 -3.86 12.09
CA ALA A 171 12.08 -3.80 11.95
C ALA A 171 12.56 -2.43 11.43
N ALA A 172 11.88 -1.88 10.42
CA ALA A 172 12.23 -0.59 9.83
C ALA A 172 11.79 0.62 10.68
N GLY A 173 10.69 0.52 11.42
CA GLY A 173 10.22 1.56 12.33
C GLY A 173 10.95 1.52 13.66
N ALA A 174 10.52 0.65 14.56
CA ALA A 174 11.10 0.57 15.91
C ALA A 174 12.56 0.09 15.87
N GLY A 175 12.87 -0.92 15.04
CA GLY A 175 14.23 -1.47 14.95
C GLY A 175 15.27 -0.45 14.50
N SER A 176 14.94 0.41 13.51
CA SER A 176 15.85 1.46 13.07
C SER A 176 16.09 2.51 14.14
N LEU A 177 15.08 2.84 14.94
CA LEU A 177 15.22 3.81 16.03
C LEU A 177 16.09 3.25 17.17
N PHE A 178 15.89 1.98 17.54
CA PHE A 178 16.76 1.32 18.52
C PHE A 178 18.21 1.25 18.06
N LEU A 179 18.45 0.96 16.77
CA LEU A 179 19.79 0.93 16.21
C LEU A 179 20.43 2.33 16.21
N ALA A 180 19.68 3.36 15.82
CA ALA A 180 20.15 4.74 15.82
C ALA A 180 20.55 5.20 17.23
N ASP A 181 19.71 4.93 18.22
CA ASP A 181 19.98 5.21 19.63
C ASP A 181 21.21 4.42 20.12
N TRP A 182 21.30 3.14 19.82
CA TRP A 182 22.44 2.31 20.18
C TRP A 182 23.76 2.78 19.55
N PHE A 183 23.72 3.29 18.32
CA PHE A 183 24.90 3.88 17.67
C PHE A 183 25.21 5.30 18.15
N GLY A 184 24.39 5.88 19.05
CA GLY A 184 24.71 7.09 19.80
C GLY A 184 24.13 8.38 19.24
N THR A 185 23.01 8.34 18.51
CA THR A 185 22.24 9.55 18.17
C THR A 185 21.03 9.72 19.11
N SER A 186 20.71 10.95 19.45
CA SER A 186 19.53 11.27 20.28
C SER A 186 19.03 12.67 19.99
N THR A 187 17.81 12.99 20.48
CA THR A 187 17.25 14.33 20.41
C THR A 187 18.12 15.31 21.22
N GLY A 188 18.97 16.07 20.57
CA GLY A 188 19.92 17.01 21.20
C GLY A 188 21.40 16.63 21.06
N ALA A 189 21.70 15.41 20.58
CA ALA A 189 23.05 14.96 20.24
C ALA A 189 23.02 14.23 18.89
N TYR A 190 22.81 14.98 17.80
CA TYR A 190 22.75 14.45 16.46
C TYR A 190 24.06 13.78 16.03
N SER A 191 23.97 12.56 15.53
CA SER A 191 25.10 11.83 14.96
C SER A 191 24.72 11.28 13.57
N TYR A 192 25.28 11.89 12.52
CA TYR A 192 25.11 11.39 11.15
C TYR A 192 25.57 9.93 11.02
N GLN A 193 26.70 9.59 11.62
CA GLN A 193 27.28 8.26 11.53
C GLN A 193 26.38 7.18 12.12
N ALA A 194 25.65 7.49 13.20
CA ALA A 194 24.68 6.57 13.81
C ALA A 194 23.50 6.27 12.84
N TRP A 195 22.97 7.29 12.19
CA TRP A 195 21.94 7.12 11.18
C TRP A 195 22.45 6.41 9.92
N GLN A 196 23.68 6.71 9.49
CA GLN A 196 24.34 6.03 8.38
C GLN A 196 24.42 4.51 8.62
N TRP A 197 24.94 4.08 9.78
CA TRP A 197 25.02 2.66 10.15
C TRP A 197 23.64 2.02 10.26
N THR A 198 22.65 2.75 10.77
CA THR A 198 21.27 2.28 10.86
C THR A 198 20.68 2.00 9.49
N TYR A 199 20.83 2.91 8.53
CA TYR A 199 20.32 2.68 7.17
C TYR A 199 21.10 1.60 6.43
N TRP A 200 22.39 1.46 6.66
CA TRP A 200 23.15 0.30 6.14
C TRP A 200 22.67 -1.03 6.71
N ALA A 201 22.32 -1.09 7.98
CA ALA A 201 21.72 -2.28 8.57
C ALA A 201 20.36 -2.60 7.92
N MET A 202 19.53 -1.59 7.62
CA MET A 202 18.27 -1.77 6.92
C MET A 202 18.49 -2.23 5.46
N ALA A 203 19.48 -1.69 4.76
CA ALA A 203 19.89 -2.20 3.44
C ALA A 203 20.33 -3.66 3.51
N GLY A 204 21.05 -4.04 4.57
CA GLY A 204 21.42 -5.43 4.87
C GLY A 204 20.20 -6.32 5.09
N ALA A 205 19.18 -5.84 5.82
CA ALA A 205 17.94 -6.57 6.04
C ALA A 205 17.16 -6.82 4.73
N MET A 206 17.27 -5.93 3.75
CA MET A 206 16.68 -6.13 2.41
C MET A 206 17.27 -7.32 1.65
N LEU A 207 18.49 -7.78 1.99
CA LEU A 207 19.09 -8.96 1.39
C LEU A 207 18.25 -10.22 1.62
N ILE A 208 17.44 -10.27 2.68
CA ILE A 208 16.48 -11.37 2.91
C ILE A 208 15.54 -11.49 1.71
N GLY A 209 15.02 -10.37 1.20
CA GLY A 209 14.18 -10.35 -0.01
C GLY A 209 14.95 -10.81 -1.25
N VAL A 210 16.17 -10.31 -1.46
CA VAL A 210 17.03 -10.69 -2.59
C VAL A 210 17.32 -12.18 -2.58
N ILE A 211 17.76 -12.73 -1.44
CA ILE A 211 18.03 -14.16 -1.29
C ILE A 211 16.78 -14.98 -1.57
N THR A 212 15.64 -14.56 -1.01
CA THR A 212 14.35 -15.23 -1.25
C THR A 212 14.02 -15.24 -2.75
N THR A 213 14.16 -14.10 -3.44
CA THR A 213 13.92 -13.99 -4.89
C THR A 213 14.82 -14.91 -5.71
N LEU A 214 16.06 -15.09 -5.31
CA LEU A 214 16.98 -15.99 -5.98
C LEU A 214 16.65 -17.47 -5.73
N CYS A 215 16.08 -17.80 -4.57
CA CYS A 215 15.74 -19.17 -4.17
C CYS A 215 14.37 -19.67 -4.63
N ILE A 216 13.47 -18.77 -5.02
CA ILE A 216 12.11 -19.15 -5.49
C ILE A 216 12.11 -19.55 -6.96
N ALA A 217 11.09 -20.30 -7.38
CA ALA A 217 10.88 -20.64 -8.78
C ALA A 217 10.03 -19.59 -9.48
N GLU A 218 10.26 -19.37 -10.77
CA GLU A 218 9.37 -18.56 -11.61
C GLU A 218 8.00 -19.22 -11.74
N PRO A 219 6.87 -18.50 -11.68
CA PRO A 219 5.55 -19.03 -11.92
C PRO A 219 5.41 -19.56 -13.36
N ARG A 220 4.90 -20.79 -13.52
CA ARG A 220 4.77 -21.43 -14.85
C ARG A 220 3.89 -20.65 -15.84
N GLN A 221 2.93 -19.88 -15.34
CA GLN A 221 2.02 -19.08 -16.17
C GLN A 221 2.70 -17.83 -16.74
N SER A 222 3.82 -17.39 -16.15
CA SER A 222 4.63 -16.27 -16.64
C SER A 222 5.40 -16.62 -17.92
N GLU A 223 5.78 -17.89 -18.10
CA GLU A 223 6.61 -18.35 -19.23
C GLU A 223 5.88 -18.27 -20.59
N ALA A 224 4.55 -18.41 -20.62
CA ALA A 224 3.76 -18.45 -21.85
C ALA A 224 3.66 -17.11 -22.62
N ARG A 225 4.12 -15.99 -22.02
CA ARG A 225 3.96 -14.62 -22.55
C ARG A 225 5.19 -14.02 -23.20
N ASP A 226 6.35 -14.67 -23.12
CA ASP A 226 7.67 -14.06 -23.40
C ASP A 226 8.00 -13.77 -24.88
N SER A 227 7.08 -13.94 -25.84
CA SER A 227 7.51 -14.02 -27.24
C SER A 227 7.16 -12.83 -28.15
N LEU A 228 6.58 -11.71 -27.68
CA LEU A 228 5.91 -10.80 -28.62
C LEU A 228 6.35 -9.33 -28.64
N VAL A 229 7.35 -8.89 -27.88
CA VAL A 229 7.77 -7.47 -27.93
C VAL A 229 9.17 -7.35 -28.53
N GLY A 230 9.26 -6.80 -29.74
CA GLY A 230 10.54 -6.47 -30.38
C GLY A 230 11.26 -5.34 -29.63
N ASN A 231 12.59 -5.26 -29.72
CA ASN A 231 13.40 -4.22 -29.05
C ASN A 231 12.92 -2.78 -29.37
N ARG A 232 12.35 -2.55 -30.54
CA ARG A 232 11.79 -1.25 -30.94
C ARG A 232 10.53 -0.90 -30.16
N ASP A 233 9.63 -1.86 -29.99
CA ASP A 233 8.37 -1.64 -29.26
C ASP A 233 8.62 -1.46 -27.78
N TYR A 234 9.61 -2.17 -27.23
CA TYR A 234 10.12 -1.95 -25.88
C TYR A 234 10.56 -0.49 -25.67
N LEU A 235 11.45 0.01 -26.54
CA LEU A 235 11.98 1.38 -26.42
C LEU A 235 10.87 2.43 -26.58
N ARG A 236 9.94 2.22 -27.52
CA ARG A 236 8.78 3.10 -27.74
C ARG A 236 7.86 3.14 -26.53
N PHE A 237 7.62 1.99 -25.89
CA PHE A 237 6.77 1.92 -24.71
C PHE A 237 7.45 2.59 -23.49
N MET A 238 8.75 2.41 -23.32
CA MET A 238 9.54 3.13 -22.30
C MET A 238 9.53 4.64 -22.55
N MET A 239 9.63 5.07 -23.81
CA MET A 239 9.53 6.49 -24.18
C MET A 239 8.14 7.06 -23.87
N LEU A 240 7.06 6.35 -24.20
CA LEU A 240 5.69 6.73 -23.86
C LEU A 240 5.58 6.98 -22.36
N PHE A 241 6.05 6.03 -21.56
CA PHE A 241 6.02 6.10 -20.12
C PHE A 241 6.84 7.27 -19.58
N ALA A 242 8.11 7.41 -19.99
CA ALA A 242 8.99 8.45 -19.52
C ALA A 242 8.48 9.86 -19.85
N LEU A 243 7.97 10.08 -21.08
CA LEU A 243 7.43 11.36 -21.50
C LEU A 243 6.11 11.70 -20.82
N SER A 244 5.23 10.71 -20.61
CA SER A 244 3.96 10.93 -19.90
C SER A 244 4.19 11.26 -18.42
N ILE A 245 5.09 10.55 -17.74
CA ILE A 245 5.48 10.87 -16.36
C ILE A 245 6.21 12.20 -16.29
N GLY A 246 7.13 12.48 -17.21
CA GLY A 246 7.81 13.77 -17.29
C GLY A 246 6.81 14.92 -17.41
N ALA A 247 5.82 14.79 -18.29
CA ALA A 247 4.75 15.77 -18.45
C ALA A 247 3.90 15.92 -17.18
N PHE A 248 3.55 14.81 -16.51
CA PHE A 248 2.85 14.85 -15.21
C PHE A 248 3.66 15.61 -14.15
N VAL A 249 4.93 15.25 -13.96
CA VAL A 249 5.81 15.86 -12.96
C VAL A 249 6.01 17.35 -13.26
N CYS A 250 6.31 17.70 -14.50
CA CYS A 250 6.46 19.11 -14.91
C CYS A 250 5.18 19.90 -14.66
N THR A 251 4.02 19.40 -15.07
CA THR A 251 2.73 20.08 -14.86
C THR A 251 2.46 20.27 -13.39
N PHE A 252 2.64 19.21 -12.59
CA PHE A 252 2.40 19.26 -11.16
C PHE A 252 3.36 20.21 -10.44
N PHE A 253 4.63 20.23 -10.81
CA PHE A 253 5.64 21.11 -10.21
C PHE A 253 5.40 22.58 -10.58
N TYR A 254 5.28 22.90 -11.87
CA TYR A 254 5.14 24.29 -12.34
C TYR A 254 3.77 24.92 -12.03
N SER A 255 2.74 24.13 -11.74
CA SER A 255 1.45 24.66 -11.29
C SER A 255 1.40 25.01 -9.80
N GLY A 256 2.50 24.78 -9.04
CA GLY A 256 2.56 25.00 -7.58
C GLY A 256 2.26 26.44 -7.18
N ASP A 257 3.01 27.39 -7.72
CA ASP A 257 2.90 28.82 -7.37
C ASP A 257 1.51 29.40 -7.75
N ILE A 258 0.97 28.93 -8.88
CA ILE A 258 -0.38 29.29 -9.31
C ILE A 258 -1.43 28.76 -8.32
N ALA A 259 -1.27 27.52 -7.89
CA ALA A 259 -2.16 26.89 -6.93
C ALA A 259 -2.15 27.60 -5.56
N GLU A 260 -1.00 28.01 -5.06
CA GLU A 260 -0.89 28.77 -3.81
C GLU A 260 -1.64 30.11 -3.89
N SER A 261 -1.52 30.82 -5.00
CA SER A 261 -2.25 32.06 -5.23
C SER A 261 -3.77 31.85 -5.22
N PHE A 262 -4.25 30.78 -5.83
CA PHE A 262 -5.67 30.41 -5.83
C PHE A 262 -6.18 29.96 -4.45
N LYS A 263 -5.38 29.20 -3.69
CA LYS A 263 -5.72 28.81 -2.32
C LYS A 263 -5.95 30.04 -1.42
N ALA A 264 -5.02 31.00 -1.51
CA ALA A 264 -5.11 32.25 -0.75
C ALA A 264 -6.38 33.03 -1.10
N SER A 265 -6.72 33.14 -2.38
CA SER A 265 -7.89 33.93 -2.84
C SER A 265 -9.22 33.26 -2.48
N LEU A 266 -9.35 31.94 -2.65
CA LEU A 266 -10.59 31.20 -2.35
C LEU A 266 -10.81 31.02 -0.85
N GLY A 267 -9.74 30.76 -0.09
CA GLY A 267 -9.81 30.65 1.37
C GLY A 267 -10.21 31.95 2.08
N ALA A 268 -9.96 33.11 1.46
CA ALA A 268 -10.35 34.40 1.99
C ALA A 268 -11.83 34.79 1.71
N SER A 269 -12.49 34.19 0.70
CA SER A 269 -13.72 34.77 0.17
C SER A 269 -14.98 33.90 0.31
N TRP A 270 -14.88 32.56 0.16
CA TRP A 270 -16.10 31.75 -0.07
C TRP A 270 -16.12 30.40 0.67
N MET A 271 -15.01 29.93 1.20
CA MET A 271 -14.85 28.55 1.63
C MET A 271 -13.85 28.42 2.78
N SER A 272 -13.95 27.36 3.61
CA SER A 272 -12.90 27.12 4.59
C SER A 272 -11.54 26.96 3.90
N PRO A 273 -10.43 27.50 4.46
CA PRO A 273 -9.10 27.41 3.85
C PRO A 273 -8.67 25.98 3.52
N PHE A 274 -9.10 25.03 4.34
CA PHE A 274 -8.84 23.61 4.16
C PHE A 274 -9.57 23.03 2.91
N LEU A 275 -10.86 23.36 2.72
CA LEU A 275 -11.64 22.88 1.57
C LEU A 275 -11.11 23.49 0.27
N ALA A 276 -10.72 24.76 0.30
CA ALA A 276 -10.08 25.45 -0.82
C ALA A 276 -8.76 24.76 -1.20
N ALA A 277 -7.90 24.48 -0.22
CA ALA A 277 -6.63 23.78 -0.44
C ALA A 277 -6.84 22.39 -1.04
N PHE A 278 -7.81 21.62 -0.52
CA PHE A 278 -8.11 20.28 -1.04
C PHE A 278 -8.59 20.32 -2.49
N LEU A 279 -9.56 21.20 -2.82
CA LEU A 279 -10.11 21.28 -4.17
C LEU A 279 -9.05 21.71 -5.19
N ILE A 280 -8.18 22.66 -4.83
CA ILE A 280 -7.12 23.12 -5.72
C ILE A 280 -6.07 22.03 -5.94
N GLU A 281 -5.65 21.30 -4.89
CA GLU A 281 -4.73 20.18 -5.05
C GLU A 281 -5.35 19.03 -5.86
N ALA A 282 -6.63 18.73 -5.64
CA ALA A 282 -7.35 17.75 -6.45
C ALA A 282 -7.43 18.16 -7.93
N LEU A 283 -7.77 19.44 -8.20
CA LEU A 283 -7.80 19.98 -9.55
C LEU A 283 -6.43 19.95 -10.22
N ARG A 284 -5.38 20.31 -9.49
CA ARG A 284 -3.99 20.27 -9.94
C ARG A 284 -3.54 18.85 -10.30
N LEU A 285 -3.90 17.86 -9.49
CA LEU A 285 -3.66 16.46 -9.76
C LEU A 285 -4.39 15.99 -11.03
N VAL A 286 -5.67 16.34 -11.17
CA VAL A 286 -6.47 16.02 -12.36
C VAL A 286 -5.88 16.67 -13.61
N LEU A 287 -5.45 17.93 -13.53
CA LEU A 287 -4.79 18.63 -14.64
C LEU A 287 -3.50 17.94 -15.05
N ALA A 288 -2.65 17.57 -14.10
CA ALA A 288 -1.39 16.86 -14.38
C ALA A 288 -1.64 15.48 -15.04
N LEU A 289 -2.66 14.75 -14.57
CA LEU A 289 -3.07 13.49 -15.19
C LEU A 289 -3.63 13.68 -16.60
N LEU A 290 -4.41 14.73 -16.84
CA LEU A 290 -4.91 15.06 -18.16
C LEU A 290 -3.78 15.43 -19.15
N VAL A 291 -2.80 16.20 -18.71
CA VAL A 291 -1.63 16.53 -19.55
C VAL A 291 -0.82 15.28 -19.86
N ALA A 292 -0.56 14.42 -18.88
CA ALA A 292 0.10 13.14 -19.10
C ALA A 292 -0.66 12.26 -20.11
N TRP A 293 -1.97 12.19 -19.99
CA TRP A 293 -2.83 11.45 -20.91
C TRP A 293 -2.80 12.07 -22.33
N LEU A 294 -2.84 13.40 -22.45
CA LEU A 294 -2.73 14.09 -23.74
C LEU A 294 -1.39 13.80 -24.43
N VAL A 295 -0.28 13.81 -23.68
CA VAL A 295 1.05 13.45 -24.21
C VAL A 295 1.05 12.00 -24.67
N ALA A 296 0.51 11.07 -23.91
CA ALA A 296 0.38 9.68 -24.30
C ALA A 296 -0.44 9.53 -25.59
N MET A 297 -1.59 10.22 -25.67
CA MET A 297 -2.46 10.22 -26.85
C MET A 297 -1.78 10.80 -28.09
N LEU A 298 -1.00 11.87 -27.94
CA LEU A 298 -0.24 12.48 -29.05
C LEU A 298 0.84 11.51 -29.56
N LEU A 299 1.56 10.83 -28.68
CA LEU A 299 2.57 9.84 -29.06
C LEU A 299 1.96 8.64 -29.79
N VAL A 300 0.78 8.21 -29.40
CA VAL A 300 0.05 7.14 -30.08
C VAL A 300 -0.47 7.63 -31.45
N ARG A 301 -1.07 8.81 -31.53
CA ARG A 301 -1.60 9.37 -32.78
C ARG A 301 -0.52 9.70 -33.79
N SER A 302 0.67 10.10 -33.34
CA SER A 302 1.83 10.35 -34.22
C SER A 302 2.46 9.08 -34.79
N GLY A 303 2.00 7.88 -34.36
CA GLY A 303 2.60 6.62 -34.75
C GLY A 303 3.93 6.32 -34.05
N ALA A 304 4.35 7.16 -33.10
CA ALA A 304 5.57 6.93 -32.32
C ALA A 304 5.46 5.67 -31.45
N VAL A 305 4.25 5.33 -31.00
CA VAL A 305 3.93 4.14 -30.20
C VAL A 305 2.75 3.41 -30.84
N ASP A 306 2.83 2.09 -30.91
CA ASP A 306 1.75 1.28 -31.46
C ASP A 306 0.53 1.30 -30.52
N TYR A 307 -0.64 1.66 -31.08
CA TYR A 307 -1.91 1.67 -30.36
C TYR A 307 -2.24 0.28 -29.79
N ALA A 308 -1.95 -0.80 -30.51
CA ALA A 308 -2.21 -2.15 -30.07
C ALA A 308 -1.45 -2.50 -28.77
N LEU A 309 -0.25 -1.95 -28.59
CA LEU A 309 0.53 -2.13 -27.37
C LEU A 309 -0.11 -1.40 -26.19
N VAL A 310 -0.57 -0.16 -26.40
CA VAL A 310 -1.26 0.63 -25.36
C VAL A 310 -2.59 0.02 -25.02
N GLU A 311 -3.36 -0.42 -26.01
CA GLU A 311 -4.64 -1.11 -25.79
C GLU A 311 -4.46 -2.36 -24.93
N ARG A 312 -3.51 -3.23 -25.27
CA ARG A 312 -3.21 -4.44 -24.51
C ARG A 312 -2.74 -4.16 -23.09
N SER A 313 -1.99 -3.08 -22.90
CA SER A 313 -1.36 -2.76 -21.60
C SER A 313 -2.29 -2.06 -20.63
N TYR A 314 -3.14 -1.14 -21.11
CA TYR A 314 -3.99 -0.29 -20.25
C TYR A 314 -5.48 -0.54 -20.43
N LEU A 315 -5.96 -0.69 -21.67
CA LEU A 315 -7.40 -0.80 -21.92
C LEU A 315 -7.91 -2.23 -21.79
N ALA A 316 -7.15 -3.21 -22.30
CA ALA A 316 -7.57 -4.61 -22.24
C ALA A 316 -7.76 -5.14 -20.80
N PRO A 317 -6.89 -4.81 -19.80
CA PRO A 317 -7.13 -5.21 -18.42
C PRO A 317 -8.43 -4.68 -17.83
N VAL A 318 -8.78 -3.42 -18.17
CA VAL A 318 -10.02 -2.79 -17.71
C VAL A 318 -11.22 -3.40 -18.44
N ARG A 319 -11.14 -3.53 -19.77
CA ARG A 319 -12.20 -4.16 -20.58
C ARG A 319 -12.45 -5.61 -20.15
N ASP A 320 -11.39 -6.39 -19.87
CA ASP A 320 -11.49 -7.75 -19.36
C ASP A 320 -12.29 -7.82 -18.07
N PHE A 321 -12.02 -6.94 -17.12
CA PHE A 321 -12.74 -6.87 -15.85
C PHE A 321 -14.24 -6.62 -16.07
N PHE A 322 -14.59 -5.61 -16.88
CA PHE A 322 -15.98 -5.29 -17.17
C PHE A 322 -16.67 -6.36 -18.01
N SER A 323 -15.95 -7.06 -18.90
CA SER A 323 -16.52 -8.16 -19.69
C SER A 323 -16.82 -9.41 -18.86
N ARG A 324 -15.95 -9.73 -17.87
CA ARG A 324 -16.13 -10.90 -16.98
C ARG A 324 -17.29 -10.71 -16.01
N TYR A 325 -17.46 -9.51 -15.46
CA TYR A 325 -18.45 -9.25 -14.41
C TYR A 325 -19.69 -8.50 -14.93
N GLY A 326 -19.67 -7.97 -16.14
CA GLY A 326 -20.68 -7.06 -16.65
C GLY A 326 -20.68 -5.70 -15.95
N TRP A 327 -21.26 -4.69 -16.58
CA TRP A 327 -21.21 -3.30 -16.09
C TRP A 327 -21.74 -3.13 -14.66
N SER A 328 -22.88 -3.74 -14.36
CA SER A 328 -23.55 -3.55 -13.07
C SER A 328 -22.75 -4.15 -11.90
N LEU A 329 -22.26 -5.39 -12.03
CA LEU A 329 -21.50 -6.04 -10.98
C LEU A 329 -20.10 -5.44 -10.88
N ALA A 330 -19.46 -5.10 -12.00
CA ALA A 330 -18.13 -4.49 -12.03
C ALA A 330 -18.09 -3.19 -11.21
N TRP A 331 -19.08 -2.30 -11.37
CA TRP A 331 -19.14 -1.08 -10.57
C TRP A 331 -19.40 -1.34 -9.09
N ILE A 332 -20.21 -2.33 -8.73
CA ILE A 332 -20.42 -2.74 -7.33
C ILE A 332 -19.11 -3.23 -6.71
N LEU A 333 -18.34 -4.05 -7.45
CA LEU A 333 -17.06 -4.55 -7.00
C LEU A 333 -16.03 -3.42 -6.82
N LEU A 334 -15.93 -2.49 -7.78
CA LEU A 334 -15.04 -1.33 -7.67
C LEU A 334 -15.44 -0.41 -6.51
N ALA A 335 -16.74 -0.17 -6.32
CA ALA A 335 -17.23 0.59 -5.17
C ALA A 335 -16.86 -0.13 -3.85
N LEU A 336 -17.08 -1.44 -3.76
CA LEU A 336 -16.69 -2.25 -2.60
C LEU A 336 -15.19 -2.13 -2.33
N ILE A 337 -14.35 -2.28 -3.36
CA ILE A 337 -12.89 -2.15 -3.24
C ILE A 337 -12.52 -0.76 -2.71
N GLY A 338 -13.13 0.28 -3.24
CA GLY A 338 -12.82 1.67 -2.86
C GLY A 338 -13.22 2.05 -1.44
N VAL A 339 -14.25 1.41 -0.88
CA VAL A 339 -14.77 1.79 0.44
C VAL A 339 -14.52 0.76 1.56
N TYR A 340 -14.08 -0.46 1.23
CA TYR A 340 -13.96 -1.55 2.22
C TYR A 340 -13.15 -1.17 3.46
N ARG A 341 -12.06 -0.44 3.29
CA ARG A 341 -11.16 -0.01 4.36
C ARG A 341 -11.45 1.39 4.93
N ILE A 342 -12.60 1.98 4.56
CA ILE A 342 -12.89 3.38 4.88
C ILE A 342 -12.97 3.63 6.39
N SER A 343 -13.65 2.76 7.13
CA SER A 343 -13.80 2.84 8.58
C SER A 343 -12.45 2.80 9.29
N ASP A 344 -11.60 1.82 8.96
CA ASP A 344 -10.30 1.60 9.60
C ASP A 344 -9.32 2.74 9.30
N ILE A 345 -9.25 3.18 8.03
CA ILE A 345 -8.28 4.19 7.62
C ILE A 345 -8.65 5.56 8.16
N VAL A 346 -9.92 5.94 8.12
CA VAL A 346 -10.39 7.24 8.66
C VAL A 346 -10.17 7.31 10.17
N LEU A 347 -10.50 6.25 10.92
CA LEU A 347 -10.24 6.15 12.35
C LEU A 347 -8.73 6.20 12.64
N GLY A 348 -7.94 5.46 11.89
CA GLY A 348 -6.50 5.30 12.12
C GLY A 348 -5.70 6.59 12.03
N VAL A 349 -6.18 7.60 11.27
CA VAL A 349 -5.49 8.88 11.12
C VAL A 349 -5.43 9.65 12.44
N ILE A 350 -6.51 9.67 13.21
CA ILE A 350 -6.61 10.45 14.45
C ILE A 350 -6.29 9.63 15.72
N SER A 351 -6.19 8.32 15.63
CA SER A 351 -6.09 7.43 16.78
C SER A 351 -4.93 7.75 17.72
N ASN A 352 -3.76 8.14 17.21
CA ASN A 352 -2.62 8.48 18.06
C ASN A 352 -2.85 9.77 18.88
N VAL A 353 -3.53 10.75 18.28
CA VAL A 353 -3.91 12.00 18.97
C VAL A 353 -4.94 11.69 20.04
N PHE A 354 -5.93 10.87 19.73
CA PHE A 354 -6.95 10.41 20.67
C PHE A 354 -6.35 9.77 21.93
N TYR A 355 -5.39 8.86 21.79
CA TYR A 355 -4.75 8.25 22.98
C TYR A 355 -4.00 9.28 23.82
N GLN A 356 -3.31 10.24 23.18
CA GLN A 356 -2.61 11.31 23.89
C GLN A 356 -3.59 12.23 24.63
N ASP A 357 -4.71 12.58 24.01
CA ASP A 357 -5.75 13.43 24.61
C ASP A 357 -6.44 12.75 25.78
N LEU A 358 -6.52 11.41 25.80
CA LEU A 358 -6.98 10.62 26.95
C LEU A 358 -5.93 10.52 28.08
N GLY A 359 -4.70 11.00 27.87
CA GLY A 359 -3.65 11.02 28.88
C GLY A 359 -2.70 9.81 28.85
N PHE A 360 -2.79 8.93 27.84
CA PHE A 360 -1.84 7.83 27.69
C PHE A 360 -0.45 8.38 27.30
N SER A 361 0.57 7.89 27.98
CA SER A 361 1.96 8.25 27.70
C SER A 361 2.44 7.70 26.36
N LYS A 362 3.47 8.33 25.80
CA LYS A 362 4.08 7.86 24.53
C LYS A 362 4.60 6.42 24.64
N SER A 363 5.13 6.03 25.82
CA SER A 363 5.61 4.66 26.06
C SER A 363 4.48 3.65 26.12
N GLU A 364 3.33 3.97 26.72
CA GLU A 364 2.13 3.12 26.74
C GLU A 364 1.56 2.94 25.32
N ILE A 365 1.45 4.02 24.56
CA ILE A 365 1.03 3.97 23.15
C ILE A 365 2.00 3.09 22.32
N ALA A 366 3.31 3.25 22.52
CA ALA A 366 4.30 2.45 21.80
C ALA A 366 4.22 0.96 22.15
N SER A 367 4.07 0.62 23.43
CA SER A 367 4.02 -0.76 23.89
C SER A 367 2.69 -1.44 23.56
N VAL A 368 1.55 -0.79 23.85
CA VAL A 368 0.23 -1.40 23.68
C VAL A 368 -0.25 -1.26 22.23
N VAL A 369 -0.30 -0.03 21.70
CA VAL A 369 -0.91 0.19 20.39
C VAL A 369 0.00 -0.29 19.26
N LYS A 370 1.32 0.02 19.34
CA LYS A 370 2.23 -0.31 18.23
C LYS A 370 2.79 -1.73 18.33
N THR A 371 3.25 -2.17 19.50
CA THR A 371 3.89 -3.49 19.63
C THR A 371 2.87 -4.59 19.84
N PHE A 372 2.04 -4.49 20.89
CA PHE A 372 1.04 -5.52 21.18
C PHE A 372 -0.05 -5.56 20.10
N GLY A 373 -0.55 -4.40 19.63
CA GLY A 373 -1.51 -4.32 18.54
C GLY A 373 -0.99 -4.95 17.26
N LEU A 374 0.32 -4.84 16.96
CA LEU A 374 0.92 -5.54 15.83
C LEU A 374 0.80 -7.06 15.95
N LEU A 375 1.09 -7.61 17.14
CA LEU A 375 0.95 -9.06 17.38
C LEU A 375 -0.50 -9.52 17.19
N MET A 376 -1.47 -8.73 17.66
CA MET A 376 -2.89 -9.00 17.44
C MET A 376 -3.27 -8.93 15.96
N THR A 377 -2.74 -7.97 15.20
CA THR A 377 -2.98 -7.90 13.75
C THR A 377 -2.43 -9.13 13.02
N ILE A 378 -1.24 -9.60 13.38
CA ILE A 378 -0.64 -10.81 12.81
C ILE A 378 -1.50 -12.03 13.14
N ALA A 379 -1.89 -12.19 14.41
CA ALA A 379 -2.77 -13.28 14.85
C ALA A 379 -4.12 -13.25 14.10
N GLY A 380 -4.72 -12.06 13.95
CA GLY A 380 -5.93 -11.84 13.18
C GLY A 380 -5.76 -12.21 11.70
N GLY A 381 -4.63 -11.89 11.10
CA GLY A 381 -4.31 -12.25 9.71
C GLY A 381 -4.25 -13.77 9.50
N PHE A 382 -3.58 -14.50 10.39
CA PHE A 382 -3.55 -15.96 10.35
C PHE A 382 -4.95 -16.58 10.57
N LEU A 383 -5.68 -16.06 11.55
CA LEU A 383 -7.06 -16.50 11.81
C LEU A 383 -7.97 -16.23 10.60
N GLY A 384 -7.88 -15.04 10.02
CA GLY A 384 -8.63 -14.66 8.82
C GLY A 384 -8.32 -15.54 7.61
N GLY A 385 -7.04 -15.85 7.37
CA GLY A 385 -6.61 -16.77 6.32
C GLY A 385 -7.20 -18.18 6.52
N LEU A 386 -7.14 -18.70 7.75
CA LEU A 386 -7.67 -20.02 8.11
C LEU A 386 -9.20 -20.09 7.95
N LEU A 387 -9.91 -19.06 8.45
CA LEU A 387 -11.37 -18.97 8.34
C LEU A 387 -11.80 -18.82 6.87
N ALA A 388 -11.05 -18.08 6.05
CA ALA A 388 -11.37 -17.88 4.63
C ALA A 388 -11.30 -19.19 3.84
N ILE A 389 -10.38 -20.09 4.14
CA ILE A 389 -10.32 -21.43 3.52
C ILE A 389 -11.55 -22.25 3.91
N ARG A 390 -11.95 -22.21 5.19
CA ARG A 390 -13.03 -23.05 5.69
C ARG A 390 -14.43 -22.56 5.31
N PHE A 391 -14.63 -21.25 5.37
CA PHE A 391 -15.95 -20.62 5.20
C PHE A 391 -16.10 -19.84 3.90
N GLY A 392 -15.03 -19.71 3.13
CA GLY A 392 -14.98 -18.90 1.91
C GLY A 392 -14.65 -17.43 2.16
N VAL A 393 -13.97 -16.84 1.19
CA VAL A 393 -13.44 -15.46 1.27
C VAL A 393 -14.56 -14.43 1.49
N MET A 394 -15.70 -14.55 0.79
CA MET A 394 -16.78 -13.56 0.85
C MET A 394 -17.45 -13.49 2.24
N ARG A 395 -17.59 -14.64 2.93
CA ARG A 395 -18.15 -14.68 4.29
C ARG A 395 -17.20 -14.04 5.30
N ILE A 396 -15.90 -14.27 5.17
CA ILE A 396 -14.90 -13.69 6.05
C ILE A 396 -14.70 -12.21 5.76
N LEU A 397 -14.87 -11.77 4.51
CA LEU A 397 -14.92 -10.37 4.14
C LEU A 397 -16.08 -9.64 4.86
N LEU A 398 -17.26 -10.26 4.89
CA LEU A 398 -18.42 -9.74 5.63
C LEU A 398 -18.14 -9.70 7.15
N LEU A 399 -17.60 -10.79 7.71
CA LEU A 399 -17.23 -10.85 9.12
C LEU A 399 -16.22 -9.74 9.47
N GLY A 400 -15.18 -9.55 8.67
CA GLY A 400 -14.19 -8.49 8.85
C GLY A 400 -14.80 -7.10 8.85
N ALA A 401 -15.72 -6.82 7.93
CA ALA A 401 -16.42 -5.53 7.86
C ALA A 401 -17.33 -5.29 9.09
N VAL A 402 -18.03 -6.32 9.55
CA VAL A 402 -18.87 -6.24 10.79
C VAL A 402 -18.00 -6.00 12.02
N LEU A 403 -16.90 -6.74 12.15
CA LEU A 403 -15.98 -6.59 13.28
C LEU A 403 -15.33 -5.20 13.28
N SER A 404 -14.89 -4.70 12.12
CA SER A 404 -14.31 -3.36 11.99
C SER A 404 -15.30 -2.26 12.42
N ALA A 405 -16.56 -2.33 11.97
CA ALA A 405 -17.58 -1.38 12.41
C ALA A 405 -17.89 -1.50 13.93
N ALA A 406 -17.90 -2.71 14.47
CA ALA A 406 -18.14 -2.96 15.89
C ALA A 406 -16.99 -2.46 16.77
N THR A 407 -15.72 -2.63 16.34
CA THR A 407 -14.56 -2.15 17.11
C THR A 407 -14.49 -0.63 17.16
N ASN A 408 -14.97 0.08 16.13
CA ASN A 408 -15.10 1.53 16.19
C ASN A 408 -16.03 2.02 17.31
N LEU A 409 -17.07 1.24 17.65
CA LEU A 409 -17.93 1.54 18.81
C LEU A 409 -17.20 1.30 20.14
N LEU A 410 -16.21 0.39 20.19
CA LEU A 410 -15.38 0.21 21.38
C LEU A 410 -14.47 1.43 21.62
N PHE A 411 -14.00 2.11 20.55
CA PHE A 411 -13.28 3.37 20.71
C PHE A 411 -14.19 4.48 21.27
N MET A 412 -15.47 4.51 20.87
CA MET A 412 -16.45 5.40 21.49
C MET A 412 -16.61 5.12 23.00
N LEU A 413 -16.60 3.84 23.38
CA LEU A 413 -16.62 3.43 24.79
C LEU A 413 -15.37 3.92 25.52
N LEU A 414 -14.16 3.76 24.94
CA LEU A 414 -12.92 4.25 25.53
C LEU A 414 -12.93 5.78 25.70
N ALA A 415 -13.49 6.50 24.73
CA ALA A 415 -13.66 7.95 24.85
C ALA A 415 -14.54 8.38 26.03
N SER A 416 -15.48 7.51 26.43
CA SER A 416 -16.36 7.76 27.59
C SER A 416 -15.71 7.36 28.92
N ILE A 417 -14.90 6.30 28.93
CA ILE A 417 -14.20 5.79 30.12
C ILE A 417 -13.02 6.70 30.48
N GLY A 418 -12.30 7.19 29.47
CA GLY A 418 -11.07 7.96 29.65
C GLY A 418 -9.83 7.06 29.78
N TYR A 419 -8.85 7.53 30.56
CA TYR A 419 -7.59 6.80 30.77
C TYR A 419 -7.83 5.53 31.58
N ASP A 420 -7.70 4.37 30.92
CA ASP A 420 -7.76 3.04 31.54
C ASP A 420 -6.96 2.03 30.71
N MET A 421 -5.90 1.48 31.30
CA MET A 421 -4.98 0.55 30.61
C MET A 421 -5.64 -0.79 30.26
N PHE A 422 -6.56 -1.30 31.11
CA PHE A 422 -7.24 -2.56 30.84
C PHE A 422 -8.11 -2.43 29.58
N TRP A 423 -8.94 -1.38 29.53
CA TRP A 423 -9.78 -1.13 28.37
C TRP A 423 -8.97 -0.81 27.12
N LEU A 424 -7.81 -0.14 27.24
CA LEU A 424 -6.91 0.06 26.12
C LEU A 424 -6.45 -1.30 25.54
N TYR A 425 -5.99 -2.23 26.37
CA TYR A 425 -5.59 -3.57 25.91
C TYR A 425 -6.74 -4.32 25.24
N VAL A 426 -7.94 -4.31 25.82
CA VAL A 426 -9.13 -4.98 25.27
C VAL A 426 -9.48 -4.43 23.89
N ILE A 427 -9.53 -3.10 23.76
CA ILE A 427 -9.94 -2.45 22.52
C ILE A 427 -8.87 -2.62 21.43
N ILE A 428 -7.61 -2.45 21.78
CA ILE A 428 -6.50 -2.67 20.83
C ILE A 428 -6.44 -4.14 20.38
N SER A 429 -6.73 -5.10 21.28
CA SER A 429 -6.82 -6.51 20.90
C SER A 429 -7.93 -6.75 19.89
N ALA A 430 -9.13 -6.28 20.19
CA ALA A 430 -10.32 -6.47 19.36
C ALA A 430 -10.13 -5.80 17.99
N ASP A 431 -9.68 -4.56 17.96
CA ASP A 431 -9.49 -3.76 16.75
C ASP A 431 -8.42 -4.37 15.83
N ASN A 432 -7.22 -4.63 16.36
CA ASN A 432 -6.13 -5.14 15.56
C ASN A 432 -6.35 -6.59 15.09
N LEU A 433 -6.98 -7.44 15.91
CA LEU A 433 -7.39 -8.79 15.50
C LEU A 433 -8.40 -8.72 14.34
N SER A 434 -9.40 -7.86 14.47
CA SER A 434 -10.41 -7.59 13.45
C SER A 434 -9.78 -7.06 12.15
N ALA A 435 -8.90 -6.06 12.25
CA ALA A 435 -8.18 -5.50 11.12
C ALA A 435 -7.29 -6.53 10.42
N GLY A 436 -6.70 -7.48 11.17
CA GLY A 436 -5.94 -8.61 10.61
C GLY A 436 -6.83 -9.54 9.80
N ILE A 437 -7.96 -9.99 10.37
CA ILE A 437 -8.95 -10.87 9.71
C ILE A 437 -9.46 -10.20 8.43
N ALA A 438 -9.89 -8.94 8.52
CA ALA A 438 -10.40 -8.16 7.39
C ALA A 438 -9.35 -8.01 6.29
N SER A 439 -8.10 -7.71 6.65
CA SER A 439 -7.01 -7.52 5.68
C SER A 439 -6.68 -8.80 4.92
N ALA A 440 -6.57 -9.95 5.60
CA ALA A 440 -6.28 -11.23 4.96
C ALA A 440 -7.38 -11.64 3.97
N ALA A 441 -8.65 -11.52 4.38
CA ALA A 441 -9.80 -11.80 3.52
C ALA A 441 -9.87 -10.83 2.33
N PHE A 442 -9.59 -9.56 2.54
CA PHE A 442 -9.67 -8.55 1.49
C PHE A 442 -8.57 -8.73 0.43
N VAL A 443 -7.34 -9.00 0.85
CA VAL A 443 -6.24 -9.30 -0.09
C VAL A 443 -6.53 -10.57 -0.89
N ALA A 444 -7.10 -11.61 -0.26
CA ALA A 444 -7.54 -12.81 -0.95
C ALA A 444 -8.69 -12.51 -1.95
N PHE A 445 -9.63 -11.66 -1.57
CA PHE A 445 -10.73 -11.20 -2.44
C PHE A 445 -10.19 -10.45 -3.67
N LEU A 446 -9.31 -9.46 -3.49
CA LEU A 446 -8.69 -8.75 -4.62
C LEU A 446 -7.95 -9.70 -5.56
N SER A 447 -7.29 -10.71 -5.00
CA SER A 447 -6.58 -11.73 -5.78
C SER A 447 -7.56 -12.57 -6.63
N SER A 448 -8.71 -12.94 -6.07
CA SER A 448 -9.73 -13.73 -6.78
C SER A 448 -10.40 -12.96 -7.94
N LEU A 449 -10.44 -11.64 -7.86
CA LEU A 449 -10.96 -10.78 -8.92
C LEU A 449 -9.96 -10.56 -10.07
N THR A 450 -8.69 -10.85 -9.84
CA THR A 450 -7.62 -10.55 -10.78
C THR A 450 -7.48 -11.66 -11.81
N ASN A 451 -7.45 -11.30 -13.10
CA ASN A 451 -7.16 -12.24 -14.18
C ASN A 451 -5.65 -12.48 -14.25
N VAL A 452 -5.25 -13.76 -14.29
CA VAL A 452 -3.85 -14.18 -14.43
C VAL A 452 -3.19 -13.55 -15.66
N SER A 453 -3.98 -13.23 -16.69
CA SER A 453 -3.50 -12.54 -17.88
C SER A 453 -3.08 -11.08 -17.65
N PHE A 454 -3.54 -10.42 -16.59
CA PHE A 454 -3.30 -8.99 -16.30
C PHE A 454 -3.01 -8.75 -14.81
N THR A 455 -2.30 -9.69 -14.18
CA THR A 455 -2.14 -9.73 -12.72
C THR A 455 -1.61 -8.44 -12.13
N ALA A 456 -0.47 -7.94 -12.64
CA ALA A 456 0.14 -6.74 -12.08
C ALA A 456 -0.74 -5.50 -12.28
N MET A 457 -1.34 -5.34 -13.47
CA MET A 457 -2.15 -4.16 -13.77
C MET A 457 -3.47 -4.15 -13.00
N GLN A 458 -4.25 -5.22 -13.05
CA GLN A 458 -5.55 -5.28 -12.37
C GLN A 458 -5.38 -5.18 -10.85
N TYR A 459 -4.44 -5.92 -10.28
CA TYR A 459 -4.20 -5.86 -8.84
C TYR A 459 -3.65 -4.48 -8.40
N ALA A 460 -2.81 -3.84 -9.21
CA ALA A 460 -2.34 -2.48 -8.94
C ALA A 460 -3.48 -1.46 -8.95
N ILE A 461 -4.43 -1.56 -9.90
CA ILE A 461 -5.64 -0.72 -9.90
C ILE A 461 -6.44 -0.93 -8.61
N PHE A 462 -6.73 -2.19 -8.25
CA PHE A 462 -7.53 -2.50 -7.06
C PHE A 462 -6.85 -2.02 -5.78
N SER A 463 -5.55 -2.29 -5.61
CA SER A 463 -4.80 -1.87 -4.42
C SER A 463 -4.57 -0.36 -4.33
N SER A 464 -4.56 0.36 -5.44
CA SER A 464 -4.57 1.83 -5.45
C SER A 464 -5.95 2.38 -5.07
N LEU A 465 -7.02 1.82 -5.64
CA LEU A 465 -8.40 2.24 -5.39
C LEU A 465 -8.79 2.05 -3.92
N MET A 466 -8.39 0.92 -3.30
CA MET A 466 -8.71 0.61 -1.90
C MET A 466 -8.17 1.63 -0.89
N THR A 467 -7.16 2.40 -1.25
CA THR A 467 -6.54 3.38 -0.35
C THR A 467 -6.88 4.82 -0.71
N LEU A 468 -7.29 5.09 -1.95
CA LEU A 468 -7.48 6.45 -2.45
C LEU A 468 -8.62 7.18 -1.71
N LEU A 469 -9.83 6.66 -1.78
CA LEU A 469 -11.00 7.27 -1.14
C LEU A 469 -10.89 7.33 0.39
N PRO A 470 -10.48 6.26 1.09
CA PRO A 470 -10.28 6.31 2.53
C PRO A 470 -9.23 7.32 2.98
N LYS A 471 -8.11 7.47 2.25
CA LYS A 471 -7.09 8.48 2.57
C LYS A 471 -7.58 9.91 2.36
N LEU A 472 -8.35 10.14 1.30
CA LEU A 472 -8.96 11.44 1.06
C LEU A 472 -9.87 11.84 2.22
N LEU A 473 -10.77 10.96 2.65
CA LEU A 473 -11.66 11.21 3.78
C LEU A 473 -10.90 11.27 5.12
N GLY A 474 -9.89 10.43 5.30
CA GLY A 474 -9.04 10.44 6.49
C GLY A 474 -8.35 11.76 6.74
N GLY A 475 -8.02 12.52 5.69
CA GLY A 475 -7.47 13.88 5.83
C GLY A 475 -8.39 14.87 6.56
N TYR A 476 -9.68 14.57 6.65
CA TYR A 476 -10.67 15.38 7.37
C TYR A 476 -10.94 14.88 8.80
N SER A 477 -10.30 13.79 9.26
CA SER A 477 -10.59 13.19 10.57
C SER A 477 -10.44 14.19 11.72
N GLY A 478 -9.44 15.07 11.69
CA GLY A 478 -9.26 16.12 12.71
C GLY A 478 -10.45 17.08 12.76
N SER A 479 -10.84 17.64 11.61
CA SER A 479 -11.99 18.55 11.55
C SER A 479 -13.31 17.88 11.94
N MET A 480 -13.46 16.58 11.67
CA MET A 480 -14.62 15.79 12.11
C MET A 480 -14.63 15.64 13.64
N VAL A 481 -13.46 15.41 14.26
CA VAL A 481 -13.33 15.35 15.73
C VAL A 481 -13.63 16.70 16.35
N ASP A 482 -13.12 17.79 15.78
CA ASP A 482 -13.39 19.15 16.26
C ASP A 482 -14.90 19.50 16.24
N ALA A 483 -15.61 19.01 15.22
CA ALA A 483 -17.05 19.28 15.05
C ALA A 483 -17.96 18.36 15.88
N LEU A 484 -17.60 17.06 16.03
CA LEU A 484 -18.47 16.02 16.59
C LEU A 484 -18.01 15.51 17.97
N GLY A 485 -16.81 15.87 18.39
CA GLY A 485 -16.11 15.22 19.49
C GLY A 485 -15.71 13.78 19.17
N TYR A 486 -14.86 13.17 20.00
CA TYR A 486 -14.42 11.78 19.81
C TYR A 486 -15.56 10.76 19.74
N PRO A 487 -16.56 10.78 20.66
CA PRO A 487 -17.67 9.82 20.58
C PRO A 487 -18.46 9.92 19.28
N GLY A 488 -18.77 11.14 18.83
CA GLY A 488 -19.48 11.37 17.57
C GLY A 488 -18.67 10.95 16.35
N PHE A 489 -17.37 11.20 16.37
CA PHE A 489 -16.45 10.77 15.31
C PHE A 489 -16.38 9.23 15.19
N PHE A 490 -16.24 8.50 16.31
CA PHE A 490 -16.20 7.04 16.28
C PHE A 490 -17.54 6.43 15.88
N MET A 491 -18.66 7.05 16.27
CA MET A 491 -19.98 6.66 15.76
C MET A 491 -20.07 6.86 14.24
N LEU A 492 -19.58 7.99 13.71
CA LEU A 492 -19.54 8.25 12.27
C LEU A 492 -18.69 7.22 11.53
N THR A 493 -17.50 6.86 12.06
CA THR A 493 -16.64 5.83 11.42
C THR A 493 -17.29 4.46 11.43
N ALA A 494 -18.06 4.10 12.47
CA ALA A 494 -18.84 2.87 12.49
C ALA A 494 -19.97 2.90 11.43
N ILE A 495 -20.68 4.02 11.29
CA ILE A 495 -21.73 4.21 10.28
C ILE A 495 -21.16 4.12 8.85
N LEU A 496 -19.93 4.61 8.60
CA LEU A 496 -19.25 4.45 7.31
C LEU A 496 -19.03 2.98 6.94
N GLY A 497 -19.07 2.05 7.88
CA GLY A 497 -19.06 0.62 7.63
C GLY A 497 -20.37 0.05 7.06
N LEU A 498 -21.52 0.70 7.28
CA LEU A 498 -22.82 0.18 6.82
C LEU A 498 -22.95 0.07 5.29
N PRO A 499 -22.55 1.06 4.49
CA PRO A 499 -22.51 0.92 3.03
C PRO A 499 -21.65 -0.25 2.57
N VAL A 500 -20.55 -0.53 3.28
CA VAL A 500 -19.64 -1.65 2.97
C VAL A 500 -20.36 -2.99 3.15
N LEU A 501 -21.07 -3.17 4.27
CA LEU A 501 -21.87 -4.37 4.54
C LEU A 501 -22.93 -4.58 3.45
N LEU A 502 -23.65 -3.52 3.06
CA LEU A 502 -24.62 -3.58 1.98
C LEU A 502 -23.99 -4.01 0.66
N LEU A 503 -22.86 -3.43 0.29
CA LEU A 503 -22.15 -3.76 -0.96
C LEU A 503 -21.66 -5.22 -0.96
N ILE A 504 -21.17 -5.74 0.16
CA ILE A 504 -20.76 -7.15 0.27
C ILE A 504 -21.96 -8.08 0.06
N VAL A 505 -23.10 -7.80 0.72
CA VAL A 505 -24.32 -8.61 0.59
C VAL A 505 -24.85 -8.59 -0.84
N VAL A 506 -24.88 -7.42 -1.48
CA VAL A 506 -25.34 -7.28 -2.87
C VAL A 506 -24.37 -8.01 -3.83
N ALA A 507 -23.05 -7.86 -3.65
CA ALA A 507 -22.06 -8.55 -4.44
C ALA A 507 -22.20 -10.09 -4.27
N ALA A 508 -22.28 -10.58 -3.04
CA ALA A 508 -22.41 -12.02 -2.76
C ALA A 508 -23.65 -12.63 -3.41
N ARG A 509 -24.81 -11.96 -3.33
CA ARG A 509 -26.04 -12.44 -4.00
C ARG A 509 -25.90 -12.50 -5.52
N ARG A 510 -25.24 -11.52 -6.14
CA ARG A 510 -25.06 -11.51 -7.61
C ARG A 510 -24.01 -12.51 -8.09
N PHE A 511 -22.98 -12.82 -7.32
CA PHE A 511 -22.04 -13.90 -7.61
C PHE A 511 -22.76 -15.26 -7.64
N GLN A 512 -23.62 -15.55 -6.65
CA GLN A 512 -24.37 -16.81 -6.59
C GLN A 512 -25.34 -17.00 -7.77
N ILE A 513 -25.96 -15.92 -8.26
CA ILE A 513 -26.86 -15.97 -9.43
C ILE A 513 -26.06 -16.26 -10.70
N GLY A 514 -24.83 -15.74 -10.83
CA GLY A 514 -23.95 -15.97 -11.99
C GLY A 514 -23.45 -17.41 -12.11
N GLU A 515 -23.19 -18.10 -10.98
CA GLU A 515 -22.78 -19.50 -10.96
C GLU A 515 -23.93 -20.48 -11.32
N HIS A 516 -25.20 -20.08 -11.19
CA HIS A 516 -26.37 -20.90 -11.53
C HIS A 516 -26.89 -20.65 -12.96
N SER A 517 -26.34 -19.67 -13.66
CA SER A 517 -26.76 -19.30 -15.03
C SER A 517 -25.69 -19.59 -16.11
N GLY A 518 -24.59 -20.20 -15.79
CA GLY A 518 -23.53 -20.68 -16.68
C GLY A 518 -23.40 -22.19 -16.59
#